data_923ea8381e977287aefa5ce88665aede
#
_entry.id   923ea8381e977287aefa5ce88665aede
#
_cell.length_a   1.000
_cell.length_b   1.000
_cell.length_c   1.000
_cell.angle_alpha   90.00
_cell.angle_beta   90.00
_cell.angle_gamma   90.00
#
_symmetry.space_group_name_H-M   'P 1'
#
loop_
_entity.id
_entity.type
_entity.pdbx_description
1 polymer ?
#
loop_
_entity_poly.entity_id
_entity_poly.type
_entity_poly.pdbx_seq_one_letter_code
_entity_poly.pdbx_strand_id
1 'polypeptide(L)'
;KSPFSANNGILVDSQQQAIDAVRWYGARGYWQIKVYNSMNPAWVPAMVKEAHSLGMRVAGHVPAFASADDMIVAGYDEMTHINQFMLGWVIKPGEDTRTLFRLTALKRLPALDLQSAPVQHTIQMMVDGKKAIDPTLGIHEQLTQNRDGQVPPGAVDYLDHMPIGYRRGAMKAWVDTSAPGDDQAYRQAFDKILATTKMLHDRGVFIVFGTDTGGSFTYHRELELYQRAGFTPAEILKRATFDSARYTGQDQRMGSIEKGKLA
;
A
#
# COMPACT_ATOMS: atom_id res chain seq x y z
N LYS A 1 4.82 -5.88 20.75
CA LYS A 1 5.56 -4.96 19.83
C LYS A 1 6.22 -5.80 18.75
N SER A 2 5.85 -5.60 17.51
CA SER A 2 6.60 -6.12 16.37
C SER A 2 7.78 -5.18 16.08
N PRO A 3 8.96 -5.67 15.66
CA PRO A 3 10.06 -4.82 15.24
C PRO A 3 9.70 -3.90 14.05
N PHE A 4 8.62 -4.19 13.34
CA PHE A 4 8.07 -3.39 12.26
C PHE A 4 6.82 -2.60 12.65
N SER A 5 6.52 -2.41 13.95
CA SER A 5 5.45 -1.51 14.38
C SER A 5 5.87 -0.07 14.13
N ALA A 6 4.96 0.74 13.58
CA ALA A 6 5.16 2.18 13.51
C ALA A 6 5.23 2.77 14.93
N ASN A 7 6.29 3.53 15.20
CA ASN A 7 6.46 4.20 16.50
C ASN A 7 5.80 5.59 16.54
N ASN A 8 5.20 6.03 15.42
CA ASN A 8 4.66 7.38 15.24
C ASN A 8 3.16 7.47 15.51
N GLY A 9 2.53 6.38 15.95
CA GLY A 9 1.10 6.31 16.26
C GLY A 9 0.83 5.99 17.71
N ILE A 10 -0.45 5.95 18.08
CA ILE A 10 -0.89 5.51 19.40
C ILE A 10 -0.77 3.99 19.46
N LEU A 11 0.00 3.49 20.43
CA LEU A 11 0.10 2.06 20.72
C LEU A 11 -1.08 1.66 21.61
N VAL A 12 -1.73 0.54 21.25
CA VAL A 12 -2.90 0.01 21.95
C VAL A 12 -2.68 -1.45 22.28
N ASP A 13 -3.20 -1.90 23.41
CA ASP A 13 -3.09 -3.29 23.88
C ASP A 13 -4.47 -3.90 24.25
N SER A 14 -5.54 -3.15 24.03
CA SER A 14 -6.92 -3.62 24.17
C SER A 14 -7.85 -3.02 23.11
N GLN A 15 -8.99 -3.65 22.89
CA GLN A 15 -10.02 -3.13 21.99
C GLN A 15 -10.52 -1.77 22.46
N GLN A 16 -10.68 -1.57 23.75
CA GLN A 16 -11.15 -0.29 24.27
C GLN A 16 -10.15 0.83 24.01
N GLN A 17 -8.86 0.60 24.22
CA GLN A 17 -7.82 1.58 23.90
C GLN A 17 -7.78 1.88 22.39
N ALA A 18 -8.03 0.88 21.54
CA ALA A 18 -8.09 1.09 20.09
C ALA A 18 -9.27 2.00 19.71
N ILE A 19 -10.45 1.82 20.32
CA ILE A 19 -11.61 2.70 20.15
C ILE A 19 -11.31 4.11 20.67
N ASP A 20 -10.72 4.23 21.86
CA ASP A 20 -10.36 5.52 22.44
C ASP A 20 -9.33 6.27 21.60
N ALA A 21 -8.38 5.58 20.97
CA ALA A 21 -7.46 6.17 20.01
C ALA A 21 -8.20 6.73 18.78
N VAL A 22 -9.19 6.01 18.24
CA VAL A 22 -10.04 6.52 17.14
C VAL A 22 -10.75 7.81 17.56
N ARG A 23 -11.37 7.85 18.74
CA ARG A 23 -12.02 9.04 19.30
C ARG A 23 -11.04 10.20 19.46
N TRP A 24 -9.83 9.90 19.92
CA TRP A 24 -8.78 10.90 20.11
C TRP A 24 -8.39 11.56 18.78
N TYR A 25 -8.26 10.80 17.69
CA TYR A 25 -7.99 11.32 16.35
C TYR A 25 -9.21 12.11 15.81
N GLY A 26 -10.42 11.57 15.95
CA GLY A 26 -11.65 12.24 15.50
C GLY A 26 -11.85 13.61 16.17
N ALA A 27 -11.62 13.71 17.49
CA ALA A 27 -11.71 14.97 18.23
C ALA A 27 -10.69 16.04 17.78
N ARG A 28 -9.68 15.65 16.98
CA ARG A 28 -8.64 16.53 16.41
C ARG A 28 -8.79 16.82 14.94
N GLY A 29 -9.93 16.42 14.36
CA GLY A 29 -10.25 16.71 12.97
C GLY A 29 -9.54 15.81 11.94
N TYR A 30 -8.98 14.69 12.36
CA TYR A 30 -8.47 13.71 11.42
C TYR A 30 -9.64 13.09 10.65
N TRP A 31 -9.54 13.01 9.32
CA TRP A 31 -10.58 12.46 8.47
C TRP A 31 -10.42 10.96 8.20
N GLN A 32 -9.23 10.41 8.52
CA GLN A 32 -8.88 9.00 8.29
C GLN A 32 -7.95 8.50 9.38
N ILE A 33 -8.10 7.25 9.79
CA ILE A 33 -7.13 6.54 10.63
C ILE A 33 -6.42 5.49 9.78
N LYS A 34 -5.14 5.24 10.10
CA LYS A 34 -4.34 4.17 9.48
C LYS A 34 -4.10 3.06 10.49
N VAL A 35 -4.54 1.86 10.17
CA VAL A 35 -4.27 0.64 10.94
C VAL A 35 -2.96 0.03 10.46
N TYR A 36 -2.12 -0.42 11.40
CA TYR A 36 -0.85 -1.04 11.08
C TYR A 36 -0.94 -2.58 11.17
N ASN A 37 0.00 -3.31 10.54
CA ASN A 37 -0.05 -4.77 10.46
C ASN A 37 0.09 -5.50 11.80
N SER A 38 0.56 -4.82 12.83
CA SER A 38 0.65 -5.35 14.20
C SER A 38 -0.64 -5.19 15.03
N MET A 39 -1.69 -4.59 14.46
CA MET A 39 -2.99 -4.49 15.11
C MET A 39 -3.59 -5.89 15.32
N ASN A 40 -4.26 -6.09 16.46
CA ASN A 40 -5.05 -7.31 16.65
C ASN A 40 -6.28 -7.25 15.71
N PRO A 41 -6.40 -8.19 14.75
CA PRO A 41 -7.50 -8.17 13.79
C PRO A 41 -8.89 -8.24 14.43
N ALA A 42 -9.03 -8.87 15.60
CA ALA A 42 -10.30 -8.95 16.30
C ALA A 42 -10.84 -7.59 16.78
N TRP A 43 -10.00 -6.56 16.90
CA TRP A 43 -10.43 -5.22 17.33
C TRP A 43 -10.85 -4.33 16.16
N VAL A 44 -10.47 -4.70 14.96
CA VAL A 44 -10.69 -3.87 13.76
C VAL A 44 -12.15 -3.57 13.49
N PRO A 45 -13.11 -4.51 13.56
CA PRO A 45 -14.52 -4.19 13.33
C PRO A 45 -15.06 -3.11 14.27
N ALA A 46 -14.66 -3.14 15.56
CA ALA A 46 -15.08 -2.13 16.53
C ALA A 46 -14.45 -0.77 16.25
N MET A 47 -13.17 -0.72 15.83
CA MET A 47 -12.49 0.49 15.42
C MET A 47 -13.15 1.13 14.19
N VAL A 48 -13.45 0.32 13.18
CA VAL A 48 -14.13 0.77 11.94
C VAL A 48 -15.49 1.36 12.26
N LYS A 49 -16.30 0.65 13.05
CA LYS A 49 -17.62 1.14 13.47
C LYS A 49 -17.52 2.50 14.17
N GLU A 50 -16.57 2.66 15.08
CA GLU A 50 -16.35 3.93 15.78
C GLU A 50 -15.89 5.02 14.82
N ALA A 51 -14.91 4.75 13.95
CA ALA A 51 -14.41 5.71 12.97
C ALA A 51 -15.54 6.21 12.05
N HIS A 52 -16.34 5.31 11.52
CA HIS A 52 -17.47 5.67 10.65
C HIS A 52 -18.53 6.49 11.40
N SER A 53 -18.79 6.20 12.69
CA SER A 53 -19.73 6.99 13.50
C SER A 53 -19.27 8.44 13.71
N LEU A 54 -17.95 8.70 13.60
CA LEU A 54 -17.32 10.00 13.67
C LEU A 54 -17.08 10.65 12.30
N GLY A 55 -17.57 10.03 11.20
CA GLY A 55 -17.38 10.48 9.84
C GLY A 55 -15.95 10.29 9.31
N MET A 56 -15.15 9.48 9.99
CA MET A 56 -13.77 9.18 9.60
C MET A 56 -13.71 7.93 8.70
N ARG A 57 -12.73 7.89 7.81
CA ARG A 57 -12.39 6.70 7.02
C ARG A 57 -11.37 5.83 7.75
N VAL A 58 -11.30 4.58 7.34
CA VAL A 58 -10.31 3.62 7.84
C VAL A 58 -9.49 3.08 6.69
N ALA A 59 -8.18 3.26 6.78
CA ALA A 59 -7.21 2.74 5.82
C ALA A 59 -6.11 1.97 6.53
N GLY A 60 -5.27 1.29 5.79
CA GLY A 60 -4.03 0.74 6.31
C GLY A 60 -3.69 -0.67 5.83
N HIS A 61 -2.77 -1.25 6.56
CA HIS A 61 -2.30 -2.60 6.33
C HIS A 61 -3.39 -3.64 6.59
N VAL A 62 -3.28 -4.79 5.95
CA VAL A 62 -3.95 -5.99 6.43
C VAL A 62 -3.20 -6.48 7.66
N PRO A 63 -3.83 -6.55 8.85
CA PRO A 63 -3.17 -7.05 10.05
C PRO A 63 -2.68 -8.49 9.89
N ALA A 64 -1.60 -8.83 10.58
CA ALA A 64 -1.13 -10.21 10.61
C ALA A 64 -2.25 -11.14 11.13
N PHE A 65 -2.30 -12.35 10.56
CA PHE A 65 -3.32 -13.37 10.83
C PHE A 65 -4.74 -13.03 10.35
N ALA A 66 -4.87 -11.98 9.52
CA ALA A 66 -6.10 -11.66 8.81
C ALA A 66 -5.84 -11.63 7.30
N SER A 67 -6.89 -11.67 6.51
CA SER A 67 -6.89 -11.53 5.05
C SER A 67 -7.43 -10.16 4.61
N ALA A 68 -7.25 -9.84 3.33
CA ALA A 68 -7.91 -8.68 2.72
C ALA A 68 -9.44 -8.80 2.81
N ASP A 69 -9.98 -10.00 2.63
CA ASP A 69 -11.42 -10.27 2.72
C ASP A 69 -11.95 -9.94 4.11
N ASP A 70 -11.22 -10.31 5.18
CA ASP A 70 -11.60 -9.95 6.55
C ASP A 70 -11.68 -8.44 6.76
N MET A 71 -10.74 -7.68 6.15
CA MET A 71 -10.72 -6.22 6.27
C MET A 71 -11.85 -5.57 5.47
N ILE A 72 -12.21 -6.12 4.31
CA ILE A 72 -13.37 -5.68 3.53
C ILE A 72 -14.66 -5.89 4.35
N VAL A 73 -14.82 -7.08 4.94
CA VAL A 73 -15.97 -7.41 5.80
C VAL A 73 -16.00 -6.53 7.06
N ALA A 74 -14.84 -6.24 7.65
CA ALA A 74 -14.74 -5.32 8.79
C ALA A 74 -15.10 -3.87 8.44
N GLY A 75 -15.15 -3.52 7.14
CA GLY A 75 -15.58 -2.23 6.67
C GLY A 75 -14.46 -1.25 6.27
N TYR A 76 -13.20 -1.70 6.10
CA TYR A 76 -12.14 -0.83 5.58
C TYR A 76 -12.60 -0.06 4.36
N ASP A 77 -12.18 1.19 4.26
CA ASP A 77 -12.43 2.05 3.08
C ASP A 77 -11.30 1.93 2.06
N GLU A 78 -10.07 1.66 2.56
CA GLU A 78 -8.87 1.58 1.74
C GLU A 78 -7.89 0.57 2.33
N MET A 79 -7.25 -0.21 1.48
CA MET A 79 -6.08 -1.01 1.84
C MET A 79 -4.82 -0.30 1.39
N THR A 80 -3.79 -0.31 2.24
CA THR A 80 -2.50 0.30 1.93
C THR A 80 -1.46 -0.79 1.77
N HIS A 81 -0.58 -0.62 0.77
CA HIS A 81 0.50 -1.53 0.39
C HIS A 81 0.02 -2.83 -0.23
N ILE A 82 0.20 -2.92 -1.53
CA ILE A 82 -0.28 -4.05 -2.32
C ILE A 82 0.32 -5.39 -1.90
N ASN A 83 1.54 -5.42 -1.33
CA ASN A 83 2.10 -6.66 -0.82
C ASN A 83 1.27 -7.23 0.33
N GLN A 84 0.77 -6.38 1.25
CA GLN A 84 -0.06 -6.82 2.37
C GLN A 84 -1.39 -7.41 1.87
N PHE A 85 -1.94 -6.82 0.82
CA PHE A 85 -3.12 -7.32 0.13
C PHE A 85 -2.87 -8.69 -0.53
N MET A 86 -1.77 -8.82 -1.29
CA MET A 86 -1.45 -10.03 -2.05
C MET A 86 -0.94 -11.17 -1.18
N LEU A 87 -0.30 -10.88 -0.04
CA LEU A 87 0.21 -11.92 0.86
C LEU A 87 -0.90 -12.84 1.36
N GLY A 88 -2.11 -12.35 1.56
CA GLY A 88 -3.26 -13.16 1.95
C GLY A 88 -3.55 -14.35 1.01
N TRP A 89 -3.10 -14.29 -0.24
CA TRP A 89 -3.30 -15.35 -1.23
C TRP A 89 -2.18 -16.40 -1.25
N VAL A 90 -1.03 -16.12 -0.63
CA VAL A 90 0.17 -16.98 -0.74
C VAL A 90 0.75 -17.43 0.59
N ILE A 91 0.33 -16.83 1.71
CA ILE A 91 0.74 -17.26 3.05
C ILE A 91 -0.10 -18.43 3.55
N LYS A 92 0.47 -19.19 4.48
CA LYS A 92 -0.21 -20.30 5.14
C LYS A 92 -0.75 -19.87 6.50
N PRO A 93 -1.77 -20.54 7.04
CA PRO A 93 -2.23 -20.29 8.39
C PRO A 93 -1.08 -20.32 9.42
N GLY A 94 -1.04 -19.32 10.30
CA GLY A 94 -0.02 -19.20 11.34
C GLY A 94 1.28 -18.50 10.92
N GLU A 95 1.49 -18.19 9.65
CA GLU A 95 2.65 -17.41 9.20
C GLU A 95 2.51 -15.93 9.60
N ASP A 96 3.54 -15.42 10.29
CA ASP A 96 3.50 -14.09 10.90
C ASP A 96 4.14 -13.02 10.01
N THR A 97 3.30 -12.18 9.41
CA THR A 97 3.73 -11.05 8.56
C THR A 97 4.25 -9.83 9.33
N ARG A 98 4.31 -9.87 10.67
CA ARG A 98 4.93 -8.81 11.48
C ARG A 98 6.45 -8.91 11.52
N THR A 99 7.06 -9.87 10.85
CA THR A 99 8.50 -10.12 10.76
C THR A 99 9.01 -9.85 9.35
N LEU A 100 10.30 -10.09 9.12
CA LEU A 100 10.90 -10.07 7.76
C LEU A 100 10.22 -11.06 6.80
N PHE A 101 9.47 -12.02 7.34
CA PHE A 101 8.70 -12.97 6.55
C PHE A 101 7.78 -12.26 5.54
N ARG A 102 7.22 -11.10 5.87
CA ARG A 102 6.40 -10.30 4.92
C ARG A 102 7.15 -9.91 3.64
N LEU A 103 8.49 -9.83 3.69
CA LEU A 103 9.33 -9.57 2.52
C LEU A 103 9.77 -10.87 1.84
N THR A 104 10.21 -11.86 2.63
CA THR A 104 10.68 -13.13 2.07
C THR A 104 9.56 -13.96 1.44
N ALA A 105 8.32 -13.82 1.91
CA ALA A 105 7.15 -14.45 1.34
C ALA A 105 6.78 -13.92 -0.06
N LEU A 106 7.26 -12.73 -0.45
CA LEU A 106 7.06 -12.19 -1.80
C LEU A 106 7.61 -13.11 -2.89
N LYS A 107 8.63 -13.92 -2.59
CA LYS A 107 9.13 -14.96 -3.52
C LYS A 107 8.08 -15.99 -3.93
N ARG A 108 6.94 -16.06 -3.25
CA ARG A 108 5.82 -16.94 -3.61
C ARG A 108 4.90 -16.34 -4.69
N LEU A 109 4.95 -15.00 -4.88
CA LEU A 109 4.07 -14.30 -5.81
C LEU A 109 4.22 -14.73 -7.27
N PRO A 110 5.41 -15.06 -7.79
CA PRO A 110 5.55 -15.51 -9.18
C PRO A 110 4.63 -16.69 -9.54
N ALA A 111 4.45 -17.61 -8.60
CA ALA A 111 3.61 -18.79 -8.78
C ALA A 111 2.10 -18.53 -8.60
N LEU A 112 1.72 -17.33 -8.14
CA LEU A 112 0.31 -16.97 -7.92
C LEU A 112 -0.43 -16.89 -9.26
N ASP A 113 -1.48 -17.68 -9.40
CA ASP A 113 -2.44 -17.54 -10.49
C ASP A 113 -3.44 -16.43 -10.17
N LEU A 114 -3.34 -15.31 -10.90
CA LEU A 114 -4.24 -14.17 -10.75
C LEU A 114 -5.69 -14.47 -11.18
N GLN A 115 -5.93 -15.54 -11.95
CA GLN A 115 -7.27 -15.98 -12.33
C GLN A 115 -7.87 -17.00 -11.36
N SER A 116 -7.13 -17.39 -10.32
CA SER A 116 -7.62 -18.32 -9.32
C SER A 116 -8.86 -17.79 -8.57
N ALA A 117 -9.75 -18.69 -8.18
CA ALA A 117 -11.00 -18.32 -7.51
C ALA A 117 -10.81 -17.45 -6.26
N PRO A 118 -9.82 -17.69 -5.36
CA PRO A 118 -9.60 -16.81 -4.21
C PRO A 118 -9.22 -15.37 -4.60
N VAL A 119 -8.34 -15.21 -5.61
CA VAL A 119 -7.94 -13.88 -6.09
C VAL A 119 -9.14 -13.13 -6.68
N GLN A 120 -9.88 -13.78 -7.55
CA GLN A 120 -11.05 -13.19 -8.20
C GLN A 120 -12.16 -12.86 -7.19
N HIS A 121 -12.33 -13.67 -6.16
CA HIS A 121 -13.27 -13.41 -5.06
C HIS A 121 -12.92 -12.10 -4.32
N THR A 122 -11.68 -11.98 -3.84
CA THR A 122 -11.22 -10.77 -3.14
C THR A 122 -11.40 -9.52 -4.00
N ILE A 123 -11.04 -9.59 -5.29
CA ILE A 123 -11.20 -8.46 -6.22
C ILE A 123 -12.67 -8.10 -6.38
N GLN A 124 -13.56 -9.08 -6.51
CA GLN A 124 -15.00 -8.82 -6.62
C GLN A 124 -15.53 -8.14 -5.35
N MET A 125 -15.09 -8.59 -4.16
CA MET A 125 -15.45 -7.94 -2.89
C MET A 125 -14.97 -6.48 -2.85
N MET A 126 -13.78 -6.17 -3.36
CA MET A 126 -13.28 -4.79 -3.48
C MET A 126 -14.20 -3.93 -4.36
N VAL A 127 -14.61 -4.47 -5.51
CA VAL A 127 -15.49 -3.78 -6.46
C VAL A 127 -16.88 -3.54 -5.85
N ASP A 128 -17.50 -4.58 -5.33
CA ASP A 128 -18.85 -4.53 -4.76
C ASP A 128 -18.91 -3.62 -3.53
N GLY A 129 -17.87 -3.67 -2.69
CA GLY A 129 -17.71 -2.82 -1.52
C GLY A 129 -17.24 -1.40 -1.84
N LYS A 130 -16.93 -1.07 -3.10
CA LYS A 130 -16.34 0.22 -3.53
C LYS A 130 -15.12 0.59 -2.71
N LYS A 131 -14.27 -0.39 -2.43
CA LYS A 131 -13.06 -0.20 -1.64
C LYS A 131 -11.94 0.35 -2.52
N ALA A 132 -11.04 1.14 -1.88
CA ALA A 132 -9.84 1.66 -2.53
C ALA A 132 -8.60 0.85 -2.13
N ILE A 133 -7.54 1.00 -2.91
CA ILE A 133 -6.21 0.53 -2.56
C ILE A 133 -5.16 1.57 -2.93
N ASP A 134 -4.21 1.80 -2.02
CA ASP A 134 -2.96 2.51 -2.28
C ASP A 134 -1.83 1.48 -2.43
N PRO A 135 -1.43 1.14 -3.66
CA PRO A 135 -0.43 0.11 -3.92
C PRO A 135 0.97 0.45 -3.41
N THR A 136 1.36 1.73 -3.42
CA THR A 136 2.72 2.19 -3.09
C THR A 136 3.80 1.43 -3.85
N LEU A 137 3.75 1.50 -5.19
CA LEU A 137 4.61 0.70 -6.07
C LEU A 137 6.11 1.00 -5.88
N GLY A 138 6.46 2.27 -5.63
CA GLY A 138 7.83 2.71 -5.46
C GLY A 138 8.54 2.03 -4.28
N ILE A 139 7.89 1.91 -3.12
CA ILE A 139 8.50 1.18 -2.00
C ILE A 139 8.64 -0.31 -2.32
N HIS A 140 7.69 -0.91 -3.06
CA HIS A 140 7.78 -2.32 -3.44
C HIS A 140 8.87 -2.57 -4.49
N GLU A 141 9.11 -1.61 -5.40
CA GLU A 141 10.28 -1.65 -6.26
C GLU A 141 11.56 -1.69 -5.44
N GLN A 142 11.72 -0.77 -4.48
CA GLN A 142 12.89 -0.75 -3.61
C GLN A 142 13.06 -2.07 -2.83
N LEU A 143 12.00 -2.59 -2.23
CA LEU A 143 12.02 -3.82 -1.43
C LEU A 143 12.43 -5.06 -2.25
N THR A 144 12.08 -5.11 -3.54
CA THR A 144 12.28 -6.29 -4.38
C THR A 144 13.42 -6.16 -5.38
N GLN A 145 13.73 -4.93 -5.83
CA GLN A 145 14.66 -4.69 -6.94
C GLN A 145 16.03 -4.14 -6.50
N ASN A 146 16.12 -3.49 -5.32
CA ASN A 146 17.39 -2.95 -4.87
C ASN A 146 18.41 -4.06 -4.58
N ARG A 147 19.66 -3.81 -4.94
CA ARG A 147 20.82 -4.69 -4.69
C ARG A 147 21.95 -3.88 -4.08
N ASP A 148 22.73 -4.51 -3.19
CA ASP A 148 23.85 -3.84 -2.52
C ASP A 148 24.86 -3.29 -3.54
N GLY A 149 25.20 -2.01 -3.39
CA GLY A 149 26.13 -1.30 -4.24
C GLY A 149 25.63 -0.95 -5.64
N GLN A 150 24.40 -1.30 -6.01
CA GLN A 150 23.82 -0.98 -7.32
C GLN A 150 22.89 0.23 -7.23
N VAL A 151 22.95 1.10 -8.26
CA VAL A 151 22.00 2.18 -8.42
C VAL A 151 20.62 1.59 -8.71
N PRO A 152 19.57 1.94 -7.93
CA PRO A 152 18.22 1.47 -8.20
C PRO A 152 17.72 1.93 -9.58
N PRO A 153 16.96 1.11 -10.32
CA PRO A 153 16.45 1.48 -11.64
C PRO A 153 15.73 2.82 -11.69
N GLY A 154 14.95 3.15 -10.66
CA GLY A 154 14.22 4.40 -10.55
C GLY A 154 15.02 5.61 -10.09
N ALA A 155 16.34 5.46 -9.86
CA ALA A 155 17.20 6.53 -9.33
C ALA A 155 18.38 6.89 -10.25
N VAL A 156 18.48 6.26 -11.41
CA VAL A 156 19.62 6.42 -12.35
C VAL A 156 19.85 7.87 -12.71
N ASP A 157 18.80 8.64 -12.96
CA ASP A 157 18.90 9.99 -13.51
C ASP A 157 19.18 11.06 -12.44
N TYR A 158 19.10 10.74 -11.15
CA TYR A 158 19.20 11.78 -10.11
C TYR A 158 20.06 11.41 -8.89
N LEU A 159 20.41 10.13 -8.71
CA LEU A 159 21.03 9.67 -7.47
C LEU A 159 22.39 10.33 -7.20
N ASP A 160 23.16 10.61 -8.22
CA ASP A 160 24.49 11.25 -8.10
C ASP A 160 24.41 12.72 -7.69
N HIS A 161 23.25 13.36 -7.86
CA HIS A 161 22.95 14.71 -7.38
C HIS A 161 22.51 14.76 -5.92
N MET A 162 22.27 13.59 -5.30
CA MET A 162 21.77 13.47 -3.93
C MET A 162 22.90 13.47 -2.90
N PRO A 163 22.61 13.91 -1.65
CA PRO A 163 23.59 13.83 -0.57
C PRO A 163 24.09 12.39 -0.36
N ILE A 164 25.36 12.24 0.02
CA ILE A 164 26.03 10.93 0.12
C ILE A 164 25.30 9.92 1.04
N GLY A 165 24.69 10.40 2.13
CA GLY A 165 23.90 9.55 3.03
C GLY A 165 22.68 8.95 2.32
N TYR A 166 21.96 9.76 1.54
CA TYR A 166 20.85 9.29 0.73
C TYR A 166 21.30 8.27 -0.33
N ARG A 167 22.38 8.58 -1.06
CA ARG A 167 22.93 7.68 -2.09
C ARG A 167 23.27 6.30 -1.53
N ARG A 168 23.98 6.27 -0.38
CA ARG A 168 24.33 5.00 0.29
C ARG A 168 23.11 4.22 0.74
N GLY A 169 22.10 4.91 1.28
CA GLY A 169 20.85 4.28 1.68
C GLY A 169 20.06 3.69 0.52
N ALA A 170 19.97 4.44 -0.60
CA ALA A 170 19.28 4.00 -1.80
C ALA A 170 19.92 2.76 -2.46
N MET A 171 21.25 2.62 -2.37
CA MET A 171 22.02 1.50 -2.93
C MET A 171 22.11 0.30 -1.99
N LYS A 172 21.18 0.15 -1.06
CA LYS A 172 21.16 -0.98 -0.12
C LYS A 172 20.02 -1.93 -0.46
N ALA A 173 20.32 -3.23 -0.46
CA ALA A 173 19.32 -4.27 -0.60
C ALA A 173 18.46 -4.39 0.67
N TRP A 174 17.17 -4.66 0.50
CA TRP A 174 16.23 -4.93 1.58
C TRP A 174 16.06 -6.43 1.84
N VAL A 175 16.40 -7.24 0.85
CA VAL A 175 16.27 -8.70 0.87
C VAL A 175 17.58 -9.36 0.47
N ASP A 176 17.85 -10.52 1.06
CA ASP A 176 18.95 -11.36 0.63
C ASP A 176 18.58 -12.11 -0.65
N THR A 177 19.43 -12.01 -1.65
CA THR A 177 19.27 -12.66 -2.96
C THR A 177 20.41 -13.62 -3.28
N SER A 178 21.19 -14.03 -2.27
CA SER A 178 22.37 -14.91 -2.44
C SER A 178 22.00 -16.36 -2.78
N ALA A 179 20.81 -16.82 -2.37
CA ALA A 179 20.39 -18.16 -2.69
C ALA A 179 20.01 -18.30 -4.18
N PRO A 180 20.30 -19.46 -4.81
CA PRO A 180 19.96 -19.70 -6.21
C PRO A 180 18.47 -19.47 -6.49
N GLY A 181 18.19 -18.62 -7.50
CA GLY A 181 16.83 -18.30 -7.93
C GLY A 181 16.16 -17.16 -7.15
N ASP A 182 16.68 -16.71 -6.02
CA ASP A 182 16.06 -15.66 -5.22
C ASP A 182 16.01 -14.32 -5.95
N ASP A 183 17.08 -13.93 -6.65
CA ASP A 183 17.10 -12.70 -7.44
C ASP A 183 15.98 -12.69 -8.47
N GLN A 184 15.84 -13.77 -9.22
CA GLN A 184 14.78 -13.90 -10.21
C GLN A 184 13.39 -13.90 -9.57
N ALA A 185 13.21 -14.59 -8.45
CA ALA A 185 11.94 -14.66 -7.76
C ALA A 185 11.47 -13.27 -7.29
N TYR A 186 12.35 -12.43 -6.73
CA TYR A 186 12.00 -11.07 -6.34
C TYR A 186 11.70 -10.16 -7.54
N ARG A 187 12.44 -10.29 -8.65
CA ARG A 187 12.13 -9.54 -9.88
C ARG A 187 10.75 -9.90 -10.41
N GLN A 188 10.45 -11.17 -10.53
CA GLN A 188 9.14 -11.66 -10.95
C GLN A 188 8.02 -11.33 -9.95
N ALA A 189 8.33 -11.28 -8.66
CA ALA A 189 7.36 -10.81 -7.65
C ALA A 189 6.92 -9.38 -7.91
N PHE A 190 7.85 -8.49 -8.28
CA PHE A 190 7.50 -7.13 -8.64
C PHE A 190 6.66 -7.04 -9.91
N ASP A 191 6.99 -7.83 -10.93
CA ASP A 191 6.18 -7.89 -12.15
C ASP A 191 4.75 -8.41 -11.84
N LYS A 192 4.61 -9.35 -10.91
CA LYS A 192 3.31 -9.82 -10.44
C LYS A 192 2.55 -8.72 -9.67
N ILE A 193 3.23 -7.88 -8.89
CA ILE A 193 2.66 -6.71 -8.21
C ILE A 193 2.09 -5.72 -9.24
N LEU A 194 2.87 -5.39 -10.28
CA LEU A 194 2.41 -4.50 -11.35
C LEU A 194 1.18 -5.07 -12.08
N ALA A 195 1.22 -6.35 -12.43
CA ALA A 195 0.11 -7.02 -13.09
C ALA A 195 -1.17 -7.03 -12.22
N THR A 196 -1.02 -7.25 -10.91
CA THR A 196 -2.15 -7.21 -9.97
C THR A 196 -2.72 -5.80 -9.86
N THR A 197 -1.88 -4.78 -9.78
CA THR A 197 -2.32 -3.37 -9.75
C THR A 197 -3.13 -3.01 -11.00
N LYS A 198 -2.66 -3.44 -12.17
CA LYS A 198 -3.39 -3.23 -13.44
C LYS A 198 -4.73 -3.97 -13.44
N MET A 199 -4.75 -5.21 -13.01
CA MET A 199 -5.97 -6.00 -12.95
C MET A 199 -7.01 -5.37 -12.01
N LEU A 200 -6.60 -4.89 -10.83
CA LEU A 200 -7.49 -4.17 -9.91
C LEU A 200 -8.09 -2.91 -10.58
N HIS A 201 -7.26 -2.13 -11.27
CA HIS A 201 -7.71 -0.95 -12.03
C HIS A 201 -8.74 -1.33 -13.12
N ASP A 202 -8.43 -2.34 -13.93
CA ASP A 202 -9.29 -2.76 -15.05
C ASP A 202 -10.64 -3.33 -14.57
N ARG A 203 -10.67 -3.88 -13.37
CA ARG A 203 -11.88 -4.36 -12.71
C ARG A 203 -12.66 -3.23 -12.01
N GLY A 204 -12.16 -1.98 -12.04
CA GLY A 204 -12.83 -0.81 -11.49
C GLY A 204 -12.55 -0.51 -10.01
N VAL A 205 -11.60 -1.19 -9.39
CA VAL A 205 -11.13 -0.83 -8.04
C VAL A 205 -10.47 0.55 -8.07
N PHE A 206 -10.81 1.41 -7.12
CA PHE A 206 -10.21 2.73 -7.03
C PHE A 206 -8.77 2.64 -6.55
N ILE A 207 -7.83 3.09 -7.39
CA ILE A 207 -6.40 3.12 -7.05
C ILE A 207 -6.07 4.52 -6.53
N VAL A 208 -5.58 4.60 -5.30
CA VAL A 208 -5.00 5.80 -4.70
C VAL A 208 -3.51 5.84 -5.03
N PHE A 209 -2.97 7.03 -5.32
CA PHE A 209 -1.56 7.17 -5.66
C PHE A 209 -0.77 7.71 -4.46
N GLY A 210 -0.15 6.81 -3.69
CA GLY A 210 0.75 7.11 -2.60
C GLY A 210 2.10 6.43 -2.79
N THR A 211 3.13 6.90 -2.10
CA THR A 211 4.51 6.41 -2.27
C THR A 211 5.05 5.65 -1.06
N ASP A 212 4.50 5.88 0.11
CA ASP A 212 5.05 5.46 1.42
C ASP A 212 6.49 5.97 1.68
N THR A 213 7.00 6.82 0.80
CA THR A 213 8.33 7.43 0.88
C THR A 213 8.23 8.92 0.55
N GLY A 214 9.09 9.74 1.13
CA GLY A 214 9.07 11.19 0.89
C GLY A 214 9.79 11.59 -0.39
N GLY A 215 9.42 12.77 -0.91
CA GLY A 215 10.14 13.46 -1.97
C GLY A 215 9.50 13.41 -3.36
N SER A 216 9.81 14.43 -4.16
CA SER A 216 9.26 14.57 -5.51
C SER A 216 9.75 13.48 -6.47
N PHE A 217 11.01 13.07 -6.38
CA PHE A 217 11.56 12.01 -7.24
C PHE A 217 10.85 10.69 -7.02
N THR A 218 10.55 10.32 -5.77
CA THR A 218 9.81 9.10 -5.48
C THR A 218 8.37 9.15 -5.98
N TYR A 219 7.74 10.33 -5.94
CA TYR A 219 6.41 10.49 -6.51
C TYR A 219 6.42 10.37 -8.04
N HIS A 220 7.36 11.00 -8.72
CA HIS A 220 7.50 10.82 -10.18
C HIS A 220 7.77 9.36 -10.53
N ARG A 221 8.63 8.68 -9.76
CA ARG A 221 8.86 7.24 -9.95
C ARG A 221 7.60 6.41 -9.77
N GLU A 222 6.78 6.74 -8.79
CA GLU A 222 5.47 6.09 -8.60
C GLU A 222 4.61 6.18 -9.87
N LEU A 223 4.53 7.39 -10.49
CA LEU A 223 3.78 7.59 -11.74
C LEU A 223 4.35 6.77 -12.92
N GLU A 224 5.67 6.69 -13.05
CA GLU A 224 6.33 5.85 -14.05
C GLU A 224 6.01 4.36 -13.86
N LEU A 225 5.92 3.90 -12.61
CA LEU A 225 5.59 2.51 -12.30
C LEU A 225 4.15 2.18 -12.66
N TYR A 226 3.21 3.11 -12.52
CA TYR A 226 1.86 2.93 -13.05
C TYR A 226 1.85 2.84 -14.58
N GLN A 227 2.67 3.65 -15.26
CA GLN A 227 2.82 3.53 -16.72
C GLN A 227 3.41 2.17 -17.09
N ARG A 228 4.43 1.71 -16.37
CA ARG A 228 5.01 0.36 -16.54
C ARG A 228 3.98 -0.74 -16.26
N ALA A 229 3.06 -0.54 -15.33
CA ALA A 229 1.95 -1.46 -15.07
C ALA A 229 0.90 -1.49 -16.19
N GLY A 230 0.93 -0.52 -17.12
CA GLY A 230 0.03 -0.45 -18.28
C GLY A 230 -1.09 0.59 -18.17
N PHE A 231 -0.99 1.55 -17.25
CA PHE A 231 -1.88 2.71 -17.24
C PHE A 231 -1.47 3.70 -18.34
N THR A 232 -2.42 4.34 -18.95
CA THR A 232 -2.14 5.43 -19.89
C THR A 232 -1.70 6.71 -19.17
N PRO A 233 -0.88 7.57 -19.77
CA PRO A 233 -0.49 8.85 -19.17
C PRO A 233 -1.68 9.72 -18.75
N ALA A 234 -2.77 9.68 -19.51
CA ALA A 234 -4.00 10.43 -19.19
C ALA A 234 -4.69 9.89 -17.92
N GLU A 235 -4.77 8.57 -17.75
CA GLU A 235 -5.30 7.94 -16.52
C GLU A 235 -4.42 8.27 -15.32
N ILE A 236 -3.09 8.20 -15.49
CA ILE A 236 -2.14 8.52 -14.42
C ILE A 236 -2.31 9.96 -13.98
N LEU A 237 -2.30 10.92 -14.92
CA LEU A 237 -2.44 12.34 -14.61
C LEU A 237 -3.78 12.62 -13.91
N LYS A 238 -4.87 12.04 -14.40
CA LYS A 238 -6.20 12.19 -13.80
C LYS A 238 -6.22 11.63 -12.36
N ARG A 239 -5.64 10.45 -12.12
CA ARG A 239 -5.56 9.82 -10.79
C ARG A 239 -4.69 10.65 -9.84
N ALA A 240 -3.53 11.13 -10.31
CA ALA A 240 -2.60 11.92 -9.53
C ALA A 240 -3.12 13.31 -9.14
N THR A 241 -4.18 13.79 -9.80
CA THR A 241 -4.73 15.13 -9.61
C THR A 241 -6.22 15.10 -9.19
N PHE A 242 -7.12 15.06 -10.15
CA PHE A 242 -8.56 15.19 -9.91
C PHE A 242 -9.14 14.06 -9.06
N ASP A 243 -8.79 12.81 -9.37
CA ASP A 243 -9.35 11.67 -8.64
C ASP A 243 -8.83 11.63 -7.19
N SER A 244 -7.56 12.01 -6.95
CA SER A 244 -7.00 12.15 -5.59
C SER A 244 -7.66 13.28 -4.81
N ALA A 245 -7.92 14.42 -5.46
CA ALA A 245 -8.66 15.52 -4.85
C ALA A 245 -10.08 15.09 -4.48
N ARG A 246 -10.77 14.37 -5.38
CA ARG A 246 -12.12 13.84 -5.14
C ARG A 246 -12.13 12.81 -4.02
N TYR A 247 -11.14 11.93 -3.98
CA TYR A 247 -11.00 10.92 -2.93
C TYR A 247 -10.89 11.55 -1.53
N THR A 248 -10.19 12.69 -1.44
CA THR A 248 -10.04 13.45 -0.19
C THR A 248 -11.14 14.48 0.06
N GLY A 249 -12.16 14.56 -0.82
CA GLY A 249 -13.25 15.54 -0.71
C GLY A 249 -12.82 16.98 -1.02
N GLN A 250 -11.74 17.18 -1.78
CA GLN A 250 -11.18 18.49 -2.12
C GLN A 250 -11.39 18.91 -3.58
N ASP A 251 -12.10 18.13 -4.38
CA ASP A 251 -12.28 18.34 -5.82
C ASP A 251 -13.03 19.63 -6.19
N GLN A 252 -13.76 20.22 -5.25
CA GLN A 252 -14.35 21.55 -5.42
C GLN A 252 -13.30 22.67 -5.34
N ARG A 253 -12.15 22.40 -4.74
CA ARG A 253 -11.10 23.40 -4.47
C ARG A 253 -9.83 23.19 -5.28
N MET A 254 -9.52 21.95 -5.70
CA MET A 254 -8.28 21.61 -6.39
C MET A 254 -8.44 20.36 -7.27
N GLY A 255 -7.36 19.96 -7.95
CA GLY A 255 -7.30 18.73 -8.73
C GLY A 255 -7.64 18.90 -10.21
N SER A 256 -8.15 20.06 -10.63
CA SER A 256 -8.41 20.39 -12.03
C SER A 256 -8.14 21.88 -12.29
N ILE A 257 -7.87 22.22 -13.56
CA ILE A 257 -7.64 23.60 -13.99
C ILE A 257 -8.98 24.22 -14.34
N GLU A 258 -9.62 24.86 -13.35
CA GLU A 258 -10.90 25.50 -13.48
C GLU A 258 -10.91 26.84 -12.74
N LYS A 259 -11.69 27.83 -13.25
CA LYS A 259 -11.82 29.14 -12.63
C LYS A 259 -12.34 29.00 -11.18
N GLY A 260 -11.61 29.56 -10.23
CA GLY A 260 -11.98 29.57 -8.80
C GLY A 260 -11.36 28.42 -7.99
N LYS A 261 -10.65 27.51 -8.62
CA LYS A 261 -9.87 26.48 -7.91
C LYS A 261 -8.48 26.97 -7.58
N LEU A 262 -7.89 26.34 -6.55
CA LEU A 262 -6.47 26.54 -6.20
C LEU A 262 -5.58 25.91 -7.27
N ALA A 263 -4.49 26.59 -7.60
CA ALA A 263 -3.46 26.11 -8.52
C ALA A 263 -2.35 25.38 -7.74
#